data_60708a50761aad5ef52780615d6d4c05
#
_entry.id   60708a50761aad5ef52780615d6d4c05
#
_cell.length_a   1.000
_cell.length_b   1.000
_cell.length_c   1.000
_cell.angle_alpha   90.00
_cell.angle_beta   90.00
_cell.angle_gamma   90.00
#
_symmetry.space_group_name_H-M   'P 1'
#
loop_
_entity.id
_entity.type
_entity.pdbx_description
1 polymer ?
#
loop_
_entity_poly.entity_id
_entity_poly.type
_entity_poly.pdbx_seq_one_letter_code
_entity_poly.pdbx_strand_id
1 'polypeptide(L)'
;MEIRKLDPAVYAGRKFTARYRTNGYYAILPCESGFQMRYTAFEAPVEKSFDDEFFGEWLDHPVAYGVFEGDRLVGYVEGAIEGWNNRYRISNICIFDFENRSRGLGQALMNAILREAEASGARMVILETQTCNENAIAFYRRNGFEIIGFDLYSYSNDDPEKCEVRIEMGKKLI
;
A
#
# COMPACT_ATOMS: atom_id res chain seq x y z
N MET A 1 -15.35 -3.62 16.34
CA MET A 1 -14.37 -3.05 15.39
C MET A 1 -14.27 -1.56 15.66
N GLU A 2 -13.11 -1.06 15.94
CA GLU A 2 -12.88 0.36 16.23
C GLU A 2 -11.64 0.84 15.48
N ILE A 3 -11.71 2.05 14.90
CA ILE A 3 -10.57 2.73 14.28
C ILE A 3 -10.06 3.75 15.27
N ARG A 4 -8.76 3.68 15.60
CA ARG A 4 -8.08 4.62 16.51
C ARG A 4 -6.85 5.20 15.83
N LYS A 5 -6.60 6.49 16.05
CA LYS A 5 -5.32 7.10 15.68
C LYS A 5 -4.23 6.50 16.59
N LEU A 6 -3.12 6.10 15.98
CA LEU A 6 -2.00 5.49 16.72
C LEU A 6 -1.10 6.60 17.26
N ASP A 7 -0.63 6.41 18.50
CA ASP A 7 0.33 7.32 19.13
C ASP A 7 1.77 6.90 18.75
N PRO A 8 2.55 7.76 18.08
CA PRO A 8 3.95 7.46 17.77
C PRO A 8 4.78 7.10 19.00
N ALA A 9 4.51 7.71 20.17
CA ALA A 9 5.24 7.39 21.40
C ALA A 9 5.07 5.92 21.84
N VAL A 10 3.98 5.27 21.39
CA VAL A 10 3.69 3.88 21.73
C VAL A 10 4.13 2.92 20.62
N TYR A 11 3.99 3.31 19.36
CA TYR A 11 4.10 2.39 18.22
C TYR A 11 5.38 2.56 17.39
N ALA A 12 6.03 3.73 17.36
CA ALA A 12 7.20 3.97 16.53
C ALA A 12 8.30 2.90 16.72
N GLY A 13 8.85 2.43 15.62
CA GLY A 13 9.92 1.42 15.60
C GLY A 13 9.46 -0.02 15.91
N ARG A 14 8.18 -0.27 16.18
CA ARG A 14 7.66 -1.63 16.32
C ARG A 14 7.62 -2.29 14.95
N LYS A 15 8.21 -3.47 14.84
CA LYS A 15 8.28 -4.24 13.59
C LYS A 15 7.03 -5.11 13.40
N PHE A 16 6.69 -5.32 12.15
CA PHE A 16 5.65 -6.27 11.75
C PHE A 16 6.04 -6.95 10.44
N THR A 17 5.45 -8.11 10.18
CA THR A 17 5.56 -8.81 8.90
C THR A 17 4.21 -8.77 8.21
N ALA A 18 4.15 -8.18 7.04
CA ALA A 18 2.98 -8.26 6.17
C ALA A 18 3.09 -9.49 5.26
N ARG A 19 1.99 -10.21 5.10
CA ARG A 19 1.92 -11.41 4.22
C ARG A 19 0.74 -11.28 3.28
N TYR A 20 0.91 -11.74 2.05
CA TYR A 20 -0.18 -11.81 1.09
C TYR A 20 -0.01 -13.03 0.18
N ARG A 21 -1.11 -13.46 -0.41
CA ARG A 21 -1.14 -14.54 -1.41
C ARG A 21 -1.54 -13.93 -2.73
N THR A 22 -0.90 -14.36 -3.79
CA THR A 22 -1.16 -13.89 -5.15
C THR A 22 -1.26 -15.06 -6.12
N ASN A 23 -2.10 -14.90 -7.17
CA ASN A 23 -2.27 -15.91 -8.22
C ASN A 23 -1.55 -15.50 -9.52
N GLY A 24 -0.97 -14.32 -9.58
CA GLY A 24 -0.27 -13.80 -10.75
C GLY A 24 0.29 -12.42 -10.54
N TYR A 25 0.73 -11.82 -11.62
CA TYR A 25 1.35 -10.51 -11.61
C TYR A 25 1.07 -9.74 -12.91
N TYR A 26 1.29 -8.45 -12.88
CA TYR A 26 1.26 -7.61 -14.07
C TYR A 26 2.67 -7.45 -14.61
N ALA A 27 3.02 -8.19 -15.67
CA ALA A 27 4.30 -8.02 -16.37
C ALA A 27 4.34 -6.66 -17.07
N ILE A 28 5.41 -5.91 -16.88
CA ILE A 28 5.69 -4.67 -17.60
C ILE A 28 6.68 -5.00 -18.70
N LEU A 29 6.20 -4.97 -19.93
CA LEU A 29 6.94 -5.41 -21.11
C LEU A 29 7.25 -4.23 -22.01
N PRO A 30 8.50 -4.09 -22.49
CA PRO A 30 8.83 -3.09 -23.49
C PRO A 30 8.06 -3.36 -24.78
N CYS A 31 7.67 -2.31 -25.47
CA CYS A 31 7.07 -2.35 -26.81
C CYS A 31 7.62 -1.18 -27.64
N GLU A 32 7.28 -1.13 -28.91
CA GLU A 32 7.83 -0.16 -29.87
C GLU A 32 7.71 1.30 -29.40
N SER A 33 6.61 1.66 -28.73
CA SER A 33 6.34 3.04 -28.29
C SER A 33 6.39 3.23 -26.78
N GLY A 34 7.03 2.32 -26.02
CA GLY A 34 7.14 2.42 -24.57
C GLY A 34 6.97 1.10 -23.85
N PHE A 35 5.95 0.98 -23.00
CA PHE A 35 5.70 -0.21 -22.21
C PHE A 35 4.22 -0.59 -22.25
N GLN A 36 3.97 -1.88 -22.19
CA GLN A 36 2.64 -2.43 -21.99
C GLN A 36 2.60 -3.24 -20.70
N MET A 37 1.46 -3.25 -20.05
CA MET A 37 1.21 -4.05 -18.85
C MET A 37 0.28 -5.20 -19.18
N ARG A 38 0.69 -6.43 -18.84
CA ARG A 38 -0.08 -7.64 -19.12
C ARG A 38 -0.16 -8.52 -17.88
N TYR A 39 -1.36 -8.94 -17.50
CA TYR A 39 -1.53 -9.92 -16.44
C TYR A 39 -1.02 -11.29 -16.90
N THR A 40 -0.27 -11.94 -16.01
CA THR A 40 0.27 -13.28 -16.18
C THR A 40 -0.01 -14.08 -14.91
N ALA A 41 -0.72 -15.20 -15.04
CA ALA A 41 -1.01 -16.09 -13.93
C ALA A 41 0.24 -16.91 -13.56
N PHE A 42 0.43 -17.16 -12.27
CA PHE A 42 1.36 -18.19 -11.81
C PHE A 42 0.75 -19.58 -12.00
N GLU A 43 1.58 -20.60 -12.07
CA GLU A 43 1.13 -22.01 -12.15
C GLU A 43 0.36 -22.44 -10.88
N ALA A 44 0.74 -21.87 -9.73
CA ALA A 44 0.07 -22.06 -8.45
C ALA A 44 0.15 -20.74 -7.64
N PRO A 45 -0.77 -20.53 -6.68
CA PRO A 45 -0.72 -19.37 -5.80
C PRO A 45 0.61 -19.29 -5.04
N VAL A 46 1.19 -18.10 -4.97
CA VAL A 46 2.46 -17.80 -4.29
C VAL A 46 2.18 -16.98 -3.05
N GLU A 47 2.83 -17.33 -1.93
CA GLU A 47 2.85 -16.50 -0.73
C GLU A 47 4.07 -15.56 -0.75
N LYS A 48 3.82 -14.31 -0.47
CA LYS A 48 4.83 -13.25 -0.36
C LYS A 48 4.74 -12.61 1.01
N SER A 49 5.88 -12.12 1.51
CA SER A 49 5.95 -11.37 2.76
C SER A 49 7.00 -10.28 2.67
N PHE A 50 6.81 -9.23 3.44
CA PHE A 50 7.82 -8.22 3.69
C PHE A 50 7.74 -7.77 5.15
N ASP A 51 8.89 -7.37 5.67
CA ASP A 51 9.02 -6.80 7.00
C ASP A 51 9.05 -5.28 6.90
N ASP A 52 8.40 -4.60 7.84
CA ASP A 52 8.41 -3.15 7.95
C ASP A 52 8.21 -2.74 9.41
N GLU A 53 8.19 -1.44 9.69
CA GLU A 53 7.99 -0.89 11.01
C GLU A 53 6.99 0.26 11.01
N PHE A 54 6.32 0.45 12.14
CA PHE A 54 5.42 1.58 12.35
C PHE A 54 6.20 2.89 12.46
N PHE A 55 5.70 3.93 11.82
CA PHE A 55 6.27 5.29 11.86
C PHE A 55 7.74 5.31 11.43
N GLY A 56 8.01 4.76 10.24
CA GLY A 56 9.37 4.70 9.68
C GLY A 56 10.07 6.06 9.73
N GLU A 57 11.34 6.07 10.13
CA GLU A 57 12.12 7.29 10.36
C GLU A 57 12.26 8.20 9.12
N TRP A 58 12.00 7.66 7.93
CA TRP A 58 12.04 8.40 6.67
C TRP A 58 10.78 9.24 6.39
N LEU A 59 9.71 9.08 7.20
CA LEU A 59 8.47 9.82 7.07
C LEU A 59 8.52 11.12 7.88
N ASP A 60 8.10 12.21 7.26
CA ASP A 60 7.97 13.49 7.93
C ASP A 60 6.55 13.65 8.49
N HIS A 61 6.44 13.76 9.82
CA HIS A 61 5.17 13.90 10.55
C HIS A 61 4.08 12.89 10.12
N PRO A 62 4.35 11.57 10.13
CA PRO A 62 3.38 10.58 9.71
C PRO A 62 2.15 10.52 10.62
N VAL A 63 1.02 10.21 10.02
CA VAL A 63 -0.23 9.91 10.72
C VAL A 63 -0.59 8.47 10.46
N ALA A 64 -0.94 7.74 11.51
CA ALA A 64 -1.35 6.34 11.40
C ALA A 64 -2.67 6.07 12.12
N TYR A 65 -3.46 5.17 11.56
CA TYR A 65 -4.68 4.63 12.16
C TYR A 65 -4.58 3.12 12.27
N GLY A 66 -4.98 2.60 13.42
CA GLY A 66 -5.12 1.17 13.66
C GLY A 66 -6.60 0.74 13.67
N VAL A 67 -6.85 -0.47 13.22
CA VAL A 67 -8.15 -1.13 13.44
C VAL A 67 -8.01 -2.17 14.53
N PHE A 68 -8.91 -2.11 15.52
CA PHE A 68 -8.87 -2.94 16.72
C PHE A 68 -10.08 -3.85 16.83
N GLU A 69 -9.84 -5.07 17.33
CA GLU A 69 -10.83 -6.01 17.85
C GLU A 69 -10.59 -6.20 19.34
N GLY A 70 -11.39 -5.55 20.17
CA GLY A 70 -11.05 -5.35 21.58
C GLY A 70 -9.76 -4.54 21.70
N ASP A 71 -8.76 -5.08 22.41
CA ASP A 71 -7.45 -4.44 22.57
C ASP A 71 -6.41 -4.91 21.54
N ARG A 72 -6.77 -5.85 20.66
CA ARG A 72 -5.87 -6.39 19.65
C ARG A 72 -5.87 -5.51 18.41
N LEU A 73 -4.70 -4.99 18.03
CA LEU A 73 -4.47 -4.33 16.75
C LEU A 73 -4.44 -5.41 15.65
N VAL A 74 -5.37 -5.35 14.70
CA VAL A 74 -5.51 -6.34 13.61
C VAL A 74 -5.12 -5.83 12.24
N GLY A 75 -4.86 -4.54 12.13
CA GLY A 75 -4.36 -3.91 10.91
C GLY A 75 -4.12 -2.42 11.12
N TYR A 76 -3.41 -1.80 10.20
CA TYR A 76 -3.13 -0.38 10.26
C TYR A 76 -2.94 0.24 8.88
N VAL A 77 -2.99 1.57 8.86
CA VAL A 77 -2.65 2.41 7.72
C VAL A 77 -1.81 3.57 8.22
N GLU A 78 -0.83 3.97 7.42
CA GLU A 78 0.07 5.06 7.73
C GLU A 78 0.34 5.91 6.48
N GLY A 79 0.50 7.19 6.67
CA GLY A 79 0.86 8.10 5.59
C GLY A 79 1.30 9.46 6.08
N ALA A 80 1.87 10.23 5.18
CA ALA A 80 2.38 11.56 5.41
C ALA A 80 2.23 12.45 4.16
N ILE A 81 2.24 13.77 4.37
CA ILE A 81 2.25 14.72 3.27
C ILE A 81 3.67 14.87 2.72
N GLU A 82 3.82 14.81 1.40
CA GLU A 82 5.06 15.19 0.70
C GLU A 82 5.00 16.70 0.37
N GLY A 83 5.62 17.52 1.21
CA GLY A 83 5.50 18.98 1.14
C GLY A 83 5.99 19.59 -0.18
N TRP A 84 7.03 19.01 -0.83
CA TRP A 84 7.62 19.55 -2.05
C TRP A 84 6.69 19.52 -3.27
N ASN A 85 5.72 18.58 -3.31
CA ASN A 85 4.80 18.40 -4.45
C ASN A 85 3.32 18.38 -4.04
N ASN A 86 3.03 18.59 -2.76
CA ASN A 86 1.71 18.58 -2.15
C ASN A 86 0.90 17.30 -2.46
N ARG A 87 1.56 16.13 -2.32
CA ARG A 87 0.92 14.82 -2.38
C ARG A 87 0.84 14.21 -0.99
N TYR A 88 -0.19 13.44 -0.72
CA TYR A 88 -0.26 12.60 0.48
C TYR A 88 0.16 11.18 0.13
N ARG A 89 1.24 10.68 0.73
CA ARG A 89 1.71 9.32 0.51
C ARG A 89 1.17 8.39 1.59
N ILE A 90 0.43 7.36 1.18
CA ILE A 90 0.17 6.21 2.04
C ILE A 90 1.41 5.32 1.95
N SER A 91 2.16 5.22 3.05
CA SER A 91 3.36 4.40 3.14
C SER A 91 3.03 2.94 3.38
N ASN A 92 2.04 2.67 4.24
CA ASN A 92 1.59 1.34 4.57
C ASN A 92 0.08 1.26 4.72
N ILE A 93 -0.52 0.16 4.27
CA ILE A 93 -1.86 -0.27 4.62
C ILE A 93 -1.89 -1.79 4.63
N CYS A 94 -2.13 -2.40 5.79
CA CYS A 94 -2.20 -3.85 5.89
C CYS A 94 -3.19 -4.33 6.95
N ILE A 95 -3.71 -5.54 6.74
CA ILE A 95 -4.43 -6.34 7.71
C ILE A 95 -3.52 -7.53 8.02
N PHE A 96 -3.17 -7.72 9.30
CA PHE A 96 -2.14 -8.66 9.72
C PHE A 96 -2.56 -10.12 9.55
N ASP A 97 -3.83 -10.45 9.84
CA ASP A 97 -4.35 -11.81 9.73
C ASP A 97 -5.13 -12.04 8.45
N PHE A 98 -4.82 -13.12 7.73
CA PHE A 98 -5.57 -13.54 6.54
C PHE A 98 -7.06 -13.76 6.82
N GLU A 99 -7.40 -14.33 7.97
CA GLU A 99 -8.78 -14.60 8.37
C GLU A 99 -9.64 -13.35 8.53
N ASN A 100 -9.02 -12.23 8.86
CA ASN A 100 -9.67 -10.94 9.02
C ASN A 100 -9.82 -10.15 7.70
N ARG A 101 -9.27 -10.64 6.61
CA ARG A 101 -9.48 -10.04 5.29
C ARG A 101 -10.92 -10.27 4.84
N SER A 102 -11.44 -9.39 4.00
CA SER A 102 -12.84 -9.40 3.52
C SER A 102 -13.92 -8.97 4.53
N ARG A 103 -13.57 -8.56 5.74
CA ARG A 103 -14.51 -8.05 6.77
C ARG A 103 -14.69 -6.52 6.72
N GLY A 104 -14.22 -5.88 5.65
CA GLY A 104 -14.30 -4.42 5.50
C GLY A 104 -13.24 -3.63 6.28
N LEU A 105 -12.30 -4.29 6.97
CA LEU A 105 -11.28 -3.63 7.80
C LEU A 105 -10.36 -2.74 6.98
N GLY A 106 -9.87 -3.23 5.84
CA GLY A 106 -9.05 -2.44 4.93
C GLY A 106 -9.78 -1.22 4.39
N GLN A 107 -11.09 -1.34 4.10
CA GLN A 107 -11.90 -0.21 3.65
C GLN A 107 -12.06 0.85 4.75
N ALA A 108 -12.24 0.43 6.00
CA ALA A 108 -12.34 1.36 7.12
C ALA A 108 -11.02 2.14 7.34
N LEU A 109 -9.87 1.46 7.22
CA LEU A 109 -8.54 2.10 7.27
C LEU A 109 -8.33 3.06 6.09
N MET A 110 -8.64 2.62 4.86
CA MET A 110 -8.55 3.47 3.67
C MET A 110 -9.41 4.73 3.82
N ASN A 111 -10.63 4.60 4.30
CA ASN A 111 -11.51 5.76 4.53
C ASN A 111 -10.94 6.71 5.60
N ALA A 112 -10.29 6.20 6.63
CA ALA A 112 -9.67 7.03 7.66
C ALA A 112 -8.50 7.85 7.11
N ILE A 113 -7.59 7.22 6.37
CA ILE A 113 -6.42 7.91 5.83
C ILE A 113 -6.77 8.86 4.67
N LEU A 114 -7.80 8.56 3.87
CA LEU A 114 -8.27 9.47 2.83
C LEU A 114 -8.85 10.75 3.43
N ARG A 115 -9.60 10.67 4.54
CA ARG A 115 -10.06 11.88 5.26
C ARG A 115 -8.89 12.71 5.80
N GLU A 116 -7.84 12.08 6.29
CA GLU A 116 -6.62 12.77 6.73
C GLU A 116 -5.94 13.48 5.54
N ALA A 117 -5.82 12.81 4.41
CA ALA A 117 -5.26 13.37 3.18
C ALA A 117 -6.08 14.58 2.66
N GLU A 118 -7.41 14.47 2.66
CA GLU A 118 -8.31 15.58 2.30
C GLU A 118 -8.15 16.76 3.25
N ALA A 119 -8.10 16.51 4.57
CA ALA A 119 -7.93 17.53 5.58
C ALA A 119 -6.55 18.23 5.51
N SER A 120 -5.52 17.55 5.01
CA SER A 120 -4.19 18.14 4.80
C SER A 120 -4.11 19.11 3.63
N GLY A 121 -5.14 19.17 2.77
CA GLY A 121 -5.15 19.99 1.55
C GLY A 121 -4.27 19.44 0.44
N ALA A 122 -3.88 18.17 0.49
CA ALA A 122 -3.13 17.52 -0.56
C ALA A 122 -3.91 17.49 -1.88
N ARG A 123 -3.22 17.69 -3.01
CA ARG A 123 -3.84 17.64 -4.34
C ARG A 123 -4.18 16.24 -4.82
N MET A 124 -3.46 15.23 -4.30
CA MET A 124 -3.69 13.83 -4.62
C MET A 124 -3.11 12.91 -3.53
N VAL A 125 -3.62 11.70 -3.47
CA VAL A 125 -3.05 10.61 -2.67
C VAL A 125 -2.27 9.68 -3.59
N ILE A 126 -1.10 9.23 -3.13
CA ILE A 126 -0.29 8.24 -3.82
C ILE A 126 0.06 7.10 -2.88
N LEU A 127 0.33 5.96 -3.45
CA LEU A 127 0.88 4.78 -2.78
C LEU A 127 1.68 3.95 -3.77
N GLU A 128 2.49 3.05 -3.25
CA GLU A 128 3.21 2.08 -4.06
C GLU A 128 2.83 0.65 -3.70
N THR A 129 3.00 -0.26 -4.64
CA THR A 129 2.89 -1.70 -4.44
C THR A 129 3.67 -2.45 -5.51
N GLN A 130 3.85 -3.75 -5.32
CA GLN A 130 4.48 -4.62 -6.30
C GLN A 130 3.47 -5.10 -7.34
N THR A 131 3.93 -5.31 -8.57
CA THR A 131 3.09 -5.83 -9.67
C THR A 131 2.46 -7.19 -9.36
N CYS A 132 3.06 -7.98 -8.48
CA CYS A 132 2.50 -9.26 -8.03
C CYS A 132 1.47 -9.12 -6.89
N ASN A 133 1.26 -7.95 -6.31
CA ASN A 133 0.24 -7.78 -5.27
C ASN A 133 -1.13 -7.47 -5.89
N GLU A 134 -1.67 -8.42 -6.67
CA GLU A 134 -2.91 -8.27 -7.44
C GLU A 134 -4.11 -7.86 -6.58
N ASN A 135 -4.19 -8.41 -5.35
CA ASN A 135 -5.28 -8.11 -4.42
C ASN A 135 -5.23 -6.65 -3.92
N ALA A 136 -4.03 -6.13 -3.64
CA ALA A 136 -3.84 -4.75 -3.27
C ALA A 136 -4.16 -3.81 -4.45
N ILE A 137 -3.68 -4.13 -5.66
CA ILE A 137 -3.98 -3.37 -6.88
C ILE A 137 -5.50 -3.29 -7.11
N ALA A 138 -6.20 -4.43 -7.00
CA ALA A 138 -7.64 -4.48 -7.15
C ALA A 138 -8.36 -3.68 -6.06
N PHE A 139 -7.87 -3.74 -4.81
CA PHE A 139 -8.40 -2.95 -3.69
C PHE A 139 -8.20 -1.45 -3.92
N TYR A 140 -7.03 -1.01 -4.36
CA TYR A 140 -6.75 0.40 -4.65
C TYR A 140 -7.59 0.92 -5.81
N ARG A 141 -7.75 0.14 -6.88
CA ARG A 141 -8.63 0.49 -8.00
C ARG A 141 -10.09 0.71 -7.57
N ARG A 142 -10.62 -0.15 -6.69
CA ARG A 142 -11.98 0.04 -6.12
C ARG A 142 -12.10 1.31 -5.28
N ASN A 143 -10.98 1.83 -4.75
CA ASN A 143 -10.92 3.09 -4.03
C ASN A 143 -10.60 4.31 -4.91
N GLY A 144 -10.59 4.13 -6.24
CA GLY A 144 -10.41 5.21 -7.20
C GLY A 144 -8.95 5.57 -7.49
N PHE A 145 -8.01 4.67 -7.14
CA PHE A 145 -6.60 4.82 -7.55
C PHE A 145 -6.38 4.24 -8.93
N GLU A 146 -5.54 4.92 -9.70
CA GLU A 146 -5.06 4.49 -11.02
C GLU A 146 -3.54 4.29 -10.98
N ILE A 147 -3.01 3.43 -11.83
CA ILE A 147 -1.55 3.29 -12.00
C ILE A 147 -1.04 4.55 -12.69
N ILE A 148 -0.07 5.23 -12.08
CA ILE A 148 0.49 6.50 -12.57
C ILE A 148 1.98 6.40 -12.93
N GLY A 149 2.64 5.30 -12.56
CA GLY A 149 4.05 5.07 -12.87
C GLY A 149 4.53 3.71 -12.42
N PHE A 150 5.77 3.40 -12.76
CA PHE A 150 6.48 2.21 -12.31
C PHE A 150 7.99 2.46 -12.30
N ASP A 151 8.72 1.62 -11.57
CA ASP A 151 10.17 1.55 -11.56
C ASP A 151 10.58 0.08 -11.67
N LEU A 152 11.30 -0.27 -12.75
CA LEU A 152 11.65 -1.65 -13.05
C LEU A 152 12.65 -2.26 -12.05
N TYR A 153 13.43 -1.44 -11.37
CA TYR A 153 14.56 -1.87 -10.55
C TYR A 153 14.61 -1.16 -9.19
N SER A 154 13.45 -0.91 -8.60
CA SER A 154 13.33 -0.14 -7.36
C SER A 154 13.88 -0.88 -6.13
N TYR A 155 13.67 -2.19 -6.06
CA TYR A 155 14.08 -3.00 -4.92
C TYR A 155 15.37 -3.77 -5.19
N SER A 156 15.57 -4.23 -6.42
CA SER A 156 16.77 -4.96 -6.88
C SER A 156 16.91 -4.92 -8.39
N ASN A 157 18.05 -5.36 -8.90
CA ASN A 157 18.27 -5.51 -10.35
C ASN A 157 17.45 -6.64 -10.99
N ASP A 158 16.80 -7.48 -10.17
CA ASP A 158 16.06 -8.68 -10.60
C ASP A 158 14.55 -8.55 -10.37
N ASP A 159 14.03 -7.32 -10.15
CA ASP A 159 12.60 -7.13 -9.84
C ASP A 159 11.66 -7.64 -10.96
N PRO A 160 11.98 -7.48 -12.26
CA PRO A 160 11.17 -8.06 -13.34
C PRO A 160 11.13 -9.59 -13.29
N GLU A 161 12.27 -10.25 -13.06
CA GLU A 161 12.41 -11.70 -12.98
C GLU A 161 11.71 -12.27 -11.74
N LYS A 162 11.72 -11.52 -10.63
CA LYS A 162 11.01 -11.86 -9.40
C LYS A 162 9.51 -11.54 -9.47
N CYS A 163 9.06 -10.89 -10.55
CA CYS A 163 7.69 -10.41 -10.73
C CYS A 163 7.28 -9.35 -9.67
N GLU A 164 8.24 -8.57 -9.17
CA GLU A 164 8.09 -7.63 -8.06
C GLU A 164 8.32 -6.18 -8.46
N VAL A 165 8.15 -5.85 -9.72
CA VAL A 165 8.31 -4.47 -10.19
C VAL A 165 7.43 -3.53 -9.37
N ARG A 166 8.03 -2.42 -8.92
CA ARG A 166 7.31 -1.37 -8.21
C ARG A 166 6.37 -0.63 -9.14
N ILE A 167 5.12 -0.49 -8.73
CA ILE A 167 4.16 0.42 -9.38
C ILE A 167 3.73 1.51 -8.41
N GLU A 168 3.53 2.69 -8.92
CA GLU A 168 2.94 3.81 -8.19
C GLU A 168 1.50 3.99 -8.62
N MET A 169 0.59 4.11 -7.65
CA MET A 169 -0.82 4.35 -7.90
C MET A 169 -1.23 5.68 -7.27
N GLY A 170 -2.12 6.40 -7.92
CA GLY A 170 -2.54 7.72 -7.49
C GLY A 170 -4.03 7.96 -7.63
N LYS A 171 -4.56 8.78 -6.73
CA LYS A 171 -5.94 9.27 -6.72
C LYS A 171 -5.92 10.78 -6.57
N LYS A 172 -6.49 11.51 -7.54
CA LYS A 172 -6.68 12.96 -7.43
C LYS A 172 -7.75 13.28 -6.40
N LEU A 173 -7.52 14.29 -5.57
CA LEU A 173 -8.48 14.83 -4.60
C LEU A 173 -9.14 16.11 -5.12
N ILE A 174 -8.47 16.82 -6.02
CA ILE A 174 -8.88 18.08 -6.63
C ILE A 174 -8.84 17.93 -8.14
#